data_9e1a5efc5f433a148ebc4716c70e19a6
#
_entry.id   9e1a5efc5f433a148ebc4716c70e19a6
#
_cell.length_a   1.000
_cell.length_b   1.000
_cell.length_c   1.000
_cell.angle_alpha   90.00
_cell.angle_beta   90.00
_cell.angle_gamma   90.00
#
_symmetry.space_group_name_H-M   'P 1'
#
loop_
_entity.id
_entity.type
_entity.pdbx_description
1 polymer ?
#
loop_
_entity_poly.entity_id
_entity_poly.type
_entity_poly.pdbx_seq_one_letter_code
_entity_poly.pdbx_strand_id
1 'polypeptide(L)'
;MPHEALVDEIRRFNRFYTGLVGLLDETLMQSPYTLIEARVLFELGRRPRIAGGEAGFLARMFHLDLAPVASELASELRLAPAYLMRILRKFTAMGLAEMRNGPGNRVPVLSLTSRGKAALADLEGATNRDLVRLLAKLEDKEAMELSDALSRVTRLLETART
;
A
#
# COMPACT_ATOMS: atom_id res chain seq x y z
N MET A 1 7.47 1.97 34.84
CA MET A 1 7.48 3.11 33.88
C MET A 1 6.25 3.06 33.01
N PRO A 2 5.52 4.16 32.84
CA PRO A 2 4.30 4.16 32.02
C PRO A 2 4.53 3.71 30.57
N HIS A 3 5.73 3.91 30.04
CA HIS A 3 6.09 3.49 28.70
C HIS A 3 6.25 1.96 28.53
N GLU A 4 6.67 1.23 29.54
CA GLU A 4 6.79 -0.24 29.47
C GLU A 4 5.41 -0.89 29.40
N ALA A 5 4.47 -0.44 30.23
CA ALA A 5 3.09 -0.89 30.18
C ALA A 5 2.44 -0.60 28.82
N LEU A 6 2.70 0.58 28.25
CA LEU A 6 2.20 0.96 26.92
C LEU A 6 2.79 0.09 25.80
N VAL A 7 4.08 -0.28 25.90
CA VAL A 7 4.69 -1.21 24.95
C VAL A 7 3.98 -2.56 24.96
N ASP A 8 3.65 -3.07 26.14
CA ASP A 8 2.96 -4.35 26.27
C ASP A 8 1.50 -4.29 25.76
N GLU A 9 0.83 -3.16 25.96
CA GLU A 9 -0.50 -2.92 25.38
C GLU A 9 -0.46 -2.87 23.85
N ILE A 10 0.50 -2.15 23.28
CA ILE A 10 0.71 -2.08 21.82
C ILE A 10 1.01 -3.47 21.26
N ARG A 11 1.87 -4.25 21.92
CA ARG A 11 2.18 -5.63 21.52
C ARG A 11 0.94 -6.53 21.56
N ARG A 12 0.12 -6.37 22.58
CA ARG A 12 -1.12 -7.13 22.76
C ARG A 12 -2.13 -6.76 21.65
N PHE A 13 -2.31 -5.48 21.41
CA PHE A 13 -3.14 -4.99 20.32
C PHE A 13 -2.64 -5.47 18.95
N ASN A 14 -1.33 -5.40 18.71
CA ASN A 14 -0.74 -5.87 17.47
C ASN A 14 -1.00 -7.36 17.21
N ARG A 15 -0.86 -8.21 18.24
CA ARG A 15 -1.20 -9.64 18.11
C ARG A 15 -2.68 -9.86 17.81
N PHE A 16 -3.55 -9.16 18.51
CA PHE A 16 -5.00 -9.22 18.26
C PHE A 16 -5.34 -8.75 16.84
N TYR A 17 -4.84 -7.59 16.46
CA TYR A 17 -5.12 -7.00 15.15
C TYR A 17 -4.54 -7.83 13.99
N THR A 18 -3.35 -8.38 14.16
CA THR A 18 -2.74 -9.28 13.17
C THR A 18 -3.58 -10.55 12.99
N GLY A 19 -4.09 -11.11 14.07
CA GLY A 19 -5.03 -12.24 13.99
C GLY A 19 -6.33 -11.88 13.27
N LEU A 20 -6.85 -10.70 13.53
CA LEU A 20 -8.06 -10.20 12.87
C LEU A 20 -7.84 -9.96 11.38
N VAL A 21 -6.72 -9.34 11.00
CA VAL A 21 -6.32 -9.11 9.60
C VAL A 21 -6.02 -10.44 8.91
N GLY A 22 -5.48 -11.42 9.62
CA GLY A 22 -5.27 -12.78 9.10
C GLY A 22 -6.57 -13.46 8.65
N LEU A 23 -7.69 -13.19 9.30
CA LEU A 23 -9.01 -13.62 8.82
C LEU A 23 -9.42 -12.91 7.51
N LEU A 24 -8.91 -11.72 7.28
CA LEU A 24 -9.10 -10.97 6.03
C LEU A 24 -8.13 -11.44 4.94
N ASP A 25 -6.98 -12.00 5.32
CA ASP A 25 -5.98 -12.56 4.40
C ASP A 25 -6.47 -13.81 3.65
N GLU A 26 -7.44 -14.55 4.18
CA GLU A 26 -8.07 -15.65 3.45
C GLU A 26 -8.69 -15.16 2.13
N THR A 27 -9.18 -13.94 2.11
CA THR A 27 -9.70 -13.30 0.88
C THR A 27 -8.56 -12.93 -0.07
N LEU A 28 -7.41 -12.51 0.44
CA LEU A 28 -6.21 -12.26 -0.36
C LEU A 28 -5.58 -13.55 -0.89
N MET A 29 -5.69 -14.67 -0.16
CA MET A 29 -5.23 -15.99 -0.62
C MET A 29 -5.97 -16.49 -1.87
N GLN A 30 -7.17 -16.00 -2.14
CA GLN A 30 -7.92 -16.27 -3.37
C GLN A 30 -7.55 -15.29 -4.50
N SER A 31 -6.74 -14.30 -4.22
CA SER A 31 -6.25 -13.32 -5.18
C SER A 31 -5.00 -13.88 -5.89
N PRO A 32 -4.76 -13.53 -7.17
CA PRO A 32 -3.54 -13.89 -7.88
C PRO A 32 -2.29 -13.12 -7.39
N TYR A 33 -2.45 -12.25 -6.40
CA TYR A 33 -1.39 -11.38 -5.91
C TYR A 33 -0.95 -11.78 -4.49
N THR A 34 0.35 -11.71 -4.21
CA THR A 34 0.85 -11.80 -2.84
C THR A 34 0.47 -10.55 -2.03
N LEU A 35 0.54 -10.63 -0.70
CA LEU A 35 0.29 -9.49 0.18
C LEU A 35 1.18 -8.28 -0.16
N ILE A 36 2.45 -8.54 -0.49
CA ILE A 36 3.41 -7.48 -0.86
C ILE A 36 3.05 -6.88 -2.22
N GLU A 37 2.69 -7.70 -3.18
CA GLU A 37 2.20 -7.22 -4.49
C GLU A 37 0.94 -6.38 -4.34
N ALA A 38 -0.01 -6.80 -3.50
CA ALA A 38 -1.19 -6.01 -3.18
C ALA A 38 -0.83 -4.65 -2.58
N ARG A 39 0.11 -4.60 -1.63
CA ARG A 39 0.60 -3.32 -1.06
C ARG A 39 1.20 -2.40 -2.10
N VAL A 40 1.97 -2.94 -3.05
CA VAL A 40 2.53 -2.15 -4.15
C VAL A 40 1.42 -1.60 -5.05
N LEU A 41 0.40 -2.39 -5.37
CA LEU A 41 -0.78 -1.91 -6.12
C LEU A 41 -1.49 -0.78 -5.37
N PHE A 42 -1.71 -0.92 -4.06
CA PHE A 42 -2.31 0.14 -3.24
C PHE A 42 -1.51 1.43 -3.27
N GLU A 43 -0.19 1.36 -3.12
CA GLU A 43 0.66 2.55 -3.14
C GLU A 43 0.67 3.24 -4.51
N LEU A 44 0.72 2.48 -5.59
CA LEU A 44 0.62 3.03 -6.94
C LEU A 44 -0.77 3.62 -7.24
N GLY A 45 -1.81 3.06 -6.65
CA GLY A 45 -3.18 3.58 -6.77
C GLY A 45 -3.38 4.88 -5.99
N ARG A 46 -2.73 5.01 -4.83
CA ARG A 46 -2.80 6.25 -4.02
C ARG A 46 -2.01 7.39 -4.65
N ARG A 47 -0.82 7.11 -5.12
CA ARG A 47 0.07 8.11 -5.71
C ARG A 47 0.91 7.51 -6.82
N PRO A 48 0.71 7.93 -8.06
CA PRO A 48 1.65 7.62 -9.14
C PRO A 48 3.07 8.03 -8.74
N ARG A 49 4.05 7.22 -9.12
CA ARG A 49 5.46 7.45 -8.77
C ARG A 49 6.17 8.15 -9.90
N ILE A 50 6.89 9.19 -9.58
CA ILE A 50 7.70 9.96 -10.52
C ILE A 50 9.05 9.27 -10.64
N ALA A 51 9.45 8.93 -11.86
CA ALA A 51 10.83 8.53 -12.12
C ALA A 51 11.71 9.77 -12.09
N GLY A 52 12.50 9.90 -11.01
CA GLY A 52 13.22 11.15 -10.69
C GLY A 52 14.32 11.54 -11.66
N GLY A 53 14.46 12.86 -11.90
CA GLY A 53 15.63 13.53 -12.40
C GLY A 53 16.05 13.20 -13.84
N GLU A 54 17.32 13.49 -14.15
CA GLU A 54 17.95 13.19 -15.44
C GLU A 54 17.92 11.69 -15.77
N ALA A 55 17.96 10.83 -14.77
CA ALA A 55 17.82 9.39 -14.94
C ALA A 55 16.45 9.02 -15.54
N GLY A 56 15.38 9.75 -15.20
CA GLY A 56 14.07 9.54 -15.79
C GLY A 56 14.01 9.88 -17.28
N PHE A 57 14.73 10.90 -17.72
CA PHE A 57 14.82 11.27 -19.14
C PHE A 57 15.59 10.22 -19.95
N LEU A 58 16.72 9.75 -19.43
CA LEU A 58 17.52 8.70 -20.06
C LEU A 58 16.78 7.35 -20.08
N ALA A 59 16.04 7.03 -19.01
CA ALA A 59 15.21 5.82 -18.94
C ALA A 59 14.11 5.81 -20.04
N ARG A 60 13.57 6.97 -20.40
CA ARG A 60 12.63 7.09 -21.53
C ARG A 60 13.26 6.78 -22.89
N MET A 61 14.51 7.17 -23.07
CA MET A 61 15.21 6.96 -24.34
C MET A 61 15.72 5.53 -24.52
N PHE A 62 16.02 4.81 -23.43
CA PHE A 62 16.76 3.54 -23.44
C PHE A 62 16.04 2.35 -22.80
N HIS A 63 14.70 2.35 -22.68
CA HIS A 63 13.88 1.31 -22.07
C HIS A 63 13.88 1.27 -20.53
N LEU A 64 12.99 2.05 -19.92
CA LEU A 64 12.40 1.88 -18.59
C LEU A 64 13.36 1.38 -17.50
N ASP A 65 14.21 2.26 -16.99
CA ASP A 65 14.86 1.99 -15.71
C ASP A 65 13.89 2.29 -14.56
N LEU A 66 13.33 1.24 -13.98
CA LEU A 66 12.46 1.32 -12.82
C LEU A 66 13.24 1.46 -11.50
N ALA A 67 14.57 1.42 -11.54
CA ALA A 67 15.40 1.39 -10.33
C ALA A 67 15.19 2.62 -9.41
N PRO A 68 15.06 3.86 -9.90
CA PRO A 68 14.79 5.00 -9.02
C PRO A 68 13.43 4.90 -8.31
N VAL A 69 12.40 4.48 -9.04
CA VAL A 69 11.05 4.28 -8.49
C VAL A 69 11.05 3.12 -7.48
N ALA A 70 11.73 2.03 -7.81
CA ALA A 70 11.85 0.87 -6.92
C ALA A 70 12.61 1.24 -5.64
N SER A 71 13.66 2.06 -5.71
CA SER A 71 14.42 2.50 -4.53
C SER A 71 13.57 3.38 -3.61
N GLU A 72 12.83 4.33 -4.15
CA GLU A 72 11.93 5.19 -3.37
C GLU A 72 10.83 4.38 -2.69
N LEU A 73 10.10 3.58 -3.46
CA LEU A 73 9.00 2.78 -2.95
C LEU A 73 9.49 1.70 -1.97
N ALA A 74 10.66 1.10 -2.21
CA ALA A 74 11.27 0.13 -1.32
C ALA A 74 11.61 0.75 0.04
N SER A 75 12.13 1.98 0.06
CA SER A 75 12.38 2.71 1.30
C SER A 75 11.10 2.94 2.09
N GLU A 76 10.02 3.37 1.44
CA GLU A 76 8.72 3.58 2.08
C GLU A 76 8.10 2.28 2.61
N LEU A 77 8.18 1.20 1.85
CA LEU A 77 7.63 -0.11 2.22
C LEU A 77 8.58 -0.97 3.06
N ARG A 78 9.81 -0.51 3.28
CA ARG A 78 10.88 -1.23 3.97
C ARG A 78 11.19 -2.59 3.34
N LEU A 79 11.33 -2.61 2.04
CA LEU A 79 11.63 -3.79 1.24
C LEU A 79 12.97 -3.62 0.49
N ALA A 80 13.55 -4.74 0.07
CA ALA A 80 14.75 -4.70 -0.78
C ALA A 80 14.43 -4.08 -2.16
N PRO A 81 15.20 -3.09 -2.65
CA PRO A 81 14.94 -2.45 -3.94
C PRO A 81 14.87 -3.42 -5.12
N ALA A 82 15.74 -4.43 -5.15
CA ALA A 82 15.73 -5.46 -6.20
C ALA A 82 14.42 -6.28 -6.23
N TYR A 83 13.83 -6.52 -5.07
CA TYR A 83 12.55 -7.20 -4.96
C TYR A 83 11.40 -6.34 -5.49
N LEU A 84 11.36 -5.06 -5.10
CA LEU A 84 10.39 -4.11 -5.65
C LEU A 84 10.52 -3.99 -7.17
N MET A 85 11.73 -3.89 -7.69
CA MET A 85 11.95 -3.81 -9.13
C MET A 85 11.40 -5.03 -9.87
N ARG A 86 11.54 -6.22 -9.27
CA ARG A 86 10.94 -7.45 -9.82
C ARG A 86 9.42 -7.37 -9.87
N ILE A 87 8.79 -6.87 -8.81
CA ILE A 87 7.33 -6.68 -8.75
C ILE A 87 6.88 -5.66 -9.81
N LEU A 88 7.54 -4.52 -9.92
CA LEU A 88 7.20 -3.48 -10.88
C LEU A 88 7.34 -3.97 -12.32
N ARG A 89 8.39 -4.73 -12.63
CA ARG A 89 8.55 -5.38 -13.94
C ARG A 89 7.45 -6.38 -14.22
N LYS A 90 7.08 -7.19 -13.24
CA LYS A 90 5.95 -8.12 -13.34
C LYS A 90 4.66 -7.35 -13.64
N PHE A 91 4.37 -6.28 -12.93
CA PHE A 91 3.16 -5.48 -13.16
C PHE A 91 3.15 -4.82 -14.53
N THR A 92 4.28 -4.33 -14.98
CA THR A 92 4.41 -3.77 -16.34
C THR A 92 4.17 -4.84 -17.40
N ALA A 93 4.77 -6.03 -17.23
CA ALA A 93 4.56 -7.16 -18.15
C ALA A 93 3.11 -7.67 -18.17
N MET A 94 2.42 -7.62 -17.03
CA MET A 94 1.00 -7.99 -16.91
C MET A 94 0.04 -6.88 -17.40
N GLY A 95 0.55 -5.72 -17.76
CA GLY A 95 -0.26 -4.55 -18.16
C GLY A 95 -1.02 -3.91 -17.01
N LEU A 96 -0.57 -4.08 -15.76
CA LEU A 96 -1.17 -3.46 -14.57
C LEU A 96 -0.60 -2.07 -14.29
N ALA A 97 0.64 -1.84 -14.67
CA ALA A 97 1.34 -0.57 -14.52
C ALA A 97 2.02 -0.16 -15.82
N GLU A 98 2.17 1.13 -16.01
CA GLU A 98 2.84 1.71 -17.18
C GLU A 98 3.56 3.00 -16.84
N MET A 99 4.59 3.30 -17.61
CA MET A 99 5.24 4.60 -17.58
C MET A 99 4.53 5.54 -18.55
N ARG A 100 4.06 6.67 -18.04
CA ARG A 100 3.44 7.73 -18.83
C ARG A 100 4.20 9.05 -18.67
N ASN A 101 4.00 9.93 -19.62
CA ASN A 101 4.46 11.30 -19.48
C ASN A 101 3.59 12.03 -18.45
N GLY A 102 4.24 12.59 -17.44
CA GLY A 102 3.59 13.45 -16.47
C GLY A 102 3.13 14.79 -17.09
N PRO A 103 2.52 15.67 -16.28
CA PRO A 103 2.09 16.99 -16.75
C PRO A 103 3.22 17.75 -17.44
N GLY A 104 2.96 18.24 -18.64
CA GLY A 104 3.94 18.95 -19.45
C GLY A 104 4.95 18.07 -20.19
N ASN A 105 4.72 16.76 -20.30
CA ASN A 105 5.57 15.78 -21.03
C ASN A 105 7.05 15.71 -20.59
N ARG A 106 7.38 16.20 -19.38
CA ARG A 106 8.78 16.38 -18.97
C ARG A 106 9.28 15.31 -18.02
N VAL A 107 8.38 14.70 -17.22
CA VAL A 107 8.76 13.73 -16.17
C VAL A 107 7.98 12.45 -16.36
N PRO A 108 8.65 11.29 -16.56
CA PRO A 108 7.96 10.01 -16.62
C PRO A 108 7.36 9.67 -15.26
N VAL A 109 6.14 9.15 -15.29
CA VAL A 109 5.37 8.74 -14.11
C VAL A 109 4.96 7.29 -14.25
N LEU A 110 5.32 6.46 -13.27
CA LEU A 110 4.81 5.11 -13.14
C LEU A 110 3.43 5.17 -12.49
N SER A 111 2.43 4.67 -13.18
CA SER A 111 1.04 4.66 -12.73
C SER A 111 0.34 3.35 -13.10
N LEU A 112 -0.77 3.08 -12.40
CA LEU A 112 -1.64 1.97 -12.78
C LEU A 112 -2.34 2.25 -14.12
N THR A 113 -2.41 1.24 -14.96
CA THR A 113 -3.29 1.22 -16.14
C THR A 113 -4.75 1.08 -15.71
N SER A 114 -5.68 1.17 -16.65
CA SER A 114 -7.10 0.85 -16.40
C SER A 114 -7.26 -0.57 -15.86
N ARG A 115 -6.47 -1.52 -16.36
CA ARG A 115 -6.43 -2.91 -15.87
C ARG A 115 -5.88 -2.98 -14.45
N GLY A 116 -4.83 -2.23 -14.13
CA GLY A 116 -4.27 -2.15 -12.78
C GLY A 116 -5.24 -1.53 -11.78
N LYS A 117 -5.96 -0.50 -12.18
CA LYS A 117 -7.02 0.12 -11.36
C LYS A 117 -8.18 -0.84 -11.10
N ALA A 118 -8.59 -1.62 -12.10
CA ALA A 118 -9.61 -2.65 -11.94
C ALA A 118 -9.15 -3.75 -10.97
N ALA A 119 -7.91 -4.22 -11.09
CA ALA A 119 -7.33 -5.21 -10.17
C ALA A 119 -7.30 -4.68 -8.74
N LEU A 120 -6.91 -3.42 -8.53
CA LEU A 120 -6.93 -2.76 -7.23
C LEU A 120 -8.35 -2.66 -6.67
N ALA A 121 -9.33 -2.24 -7.49
CA ALA A 121 -10.72 -2.14 -7.08
C ALA A 121 -11.30 -3.50 -6.64
N ASP A 122 -10.93 -4.58 -7.31
CA ASP A 122 -11.34 -5.94 -6.93
C ASP A 122 -10.75 -6.35 -5.57
N LEU A 123 -9.47 -6.05 -5.32
CA LEU A 123 -8.81 -6.29 -4.04
C LEU A 123 -9.44 -5.47 -2.90
N GLU A 124 -9.65 -4.18 -3.13
CA GLU A 124 -10.30 -3.28 -2.16
C GLU A 124 -11.74 -3.72 -1.87
N GLY A 125 -12.49 -4.07 -2.90
CA GLY A 125 -13.85 -4.53 -2.77
C GLY A 125 -13.97 -5.82 -1.95
N ALA A 126 -13.04 -6.76 -2.12
CA ALA A 126 -12.98 -7.98 -1.34
C ALA A 126 -12.68 -7.69 0.14
N THR A 127 -11.64 -6.90 0.41
CA THR A 127 -11.24 -6.50 1.76
C THR A 127 -12.34 -5.69 2.45
N ASN A 128 -12.97 -4.76 1.74
CA ASN A 128 -14.05 -3.93 2.27
C ASN A 128 -15.27 -4.75 2.65
N ARG A 129 -15.64 -5.77 1.88
CA ARG A 129 -16.78 -6.65 2.22
C ARG A 129 -16.58 -7.35 3.56
N ASP A 130 -15.39 -7.85 3.83
CA ASP A 130 -15.09 -8.56 5.07
C ASP A 130 -15.04 -7.59 6.26
N LEU A 131 -14.46 -6.41 6.09
CA LEU A 131 -14.50 -5.35 7.09
C LEU A 131 -15.94 -4.90 7.39
N VAL A 132 -16.76 -4.69 6.36
CA VAL A 132 -18.16 -4.31 6.53
C VAL A 132 -18.93 -5.38 7.30
N ARG A 133 -18.72 -6.66 7.00
CA ARG A 133 -19.36 -7.77 7.74
C ARG A 133 -18.94 -7.80 9.21
N LEU A 134 -17.67 -7.53 9.49
CA LEU A 134 -17.16 -7.47 10.85
C LEU A 134 -17.78 -6.29 11.61
N LEU A 135 -17.73 -5.10 11.00
CA LEU A 135 -18.20 -3.85 11.59
C LEU A 135 -19.73 -3.77 11.71
N ALA A 136 -20.47 -4.51 10.87
CA ALA A 136 -21.93 -4.59 10.96
C ALA A 136 -22.46 -5.18 12.27
N LYS A 137 -21.58 -5.77 13.09
CA LYS A 137 -21.93 -6.27 14.43
C LYS A 137 -21.84 -5.21 15.52
N LEU A 138 -21.26 -4.05 15.20
CA LEU A 138 -21.16 -2.93 16.13
C LEU A 138 -22.44 -2.09 16.09
N GLU A 139 -22.87 -1.62 17.25
CA GLU A 139 -23.88 -0.57 17.32
C GLU A 139 -23.29 0.78 16.86
N ASP A 140 -24.13 1.71 16.43
CA ASP A 140 -23.68 3.04 15.94
C ASP A 140 -22.76 3.76 16.93
N LYS A 141 -23.07 3.67 18.22
CA LYS A 141 -22.27 4.26 19.29
C LYS A 141 -20.88 3.63 19.36
N GLU A 142 -20.80 2.31 19.27
CA GLU A 142 -19.53 1.55 19.28
C GLU A 142 -18.69 1.85 18.03
N ALA A 143 -19.34 1.98 16.87
CA ALA A 143 -18.70 2.35 15.62
C ALA A 143 -18.08 3.76 15.68
N MET A 144 -18.80 4.73 16.27
CA MET A 144 -18.29 6.07 16.51
C MET A 144 -17.10 6.07 17.48
N GLU A 145 -17.20 5.33 18.58
CA GLU A 145 -16.15 5.18 19.58
C GLU A 145 -14.88 4.57 18.96
N LEU A 146 -15.03 3.53 18.14
CA LEU A 146 -13.93 2.90 17.42
C LEU A 146 -13.27 3.88 16.45
N SER A 147 -14.06 4.65 15.70
CA SER A 147 -13.55 5.68 14.76
C SER A 147 -12.72 6.74 15.49
N ASP A 148 -13.22 7.24 16.61
CA ASP A 148 -12.53 8.24 17.43
C ASP A 148 -11.23 7.67 18.03
N ALA A 149 -11.27 6.42 18.51
CA ALA A 149 -10.10 5.74 19.06
C ALA A 149 -9.00 5.56 18.01
N LEU A 150 -9.34 5.09 16.81
CA LEU A 150 -8.40 4.93 15.71
C LEU A 150 -7.77 6.25 15.29
N SER A 151 -8.56 7.31 15.19
CA SER A 151 -8.07 8.65 14.86
C SER A 151 -7.10 9.18 15.91
N ARG A 152 -7.39 8.94 17.19
CA ARG A 152 -6.51 9.34 18.31
C ARG A 152 -5.21 8.55 18.30
N VAL A 153 -5.26 7.23 18.13
CA VAL A 153 -4.06 6.37 18.06
C VAL A 153 -3.15 6.80 16.92
N THR A 154 -3.71 6.97 15.72
CA THR A 154 -2.96 7.41 14.54
C THR A 154 -2.25 8.74 14.80
N ARG A 155 -2.96 9.75 15.27
CA ARG A 155 -2.41 11.07 15.57
C ARG A 155 -1.27 11.01 16.60
N LEU A 156 -1.46 10.27 17.70
CA LEU A 156 -0.45 10.16 18.75
C LEU A 156 0.83 9.48 18.26
N LEU A 157 0.70 8.44 17.44
CA LEU A 157 1.84 7.73 16.87
C LEU A 157 2.55 8.54 15.77
N GLU A 158 1.81 9.32 14.98
CA GLU A 158 2.39 10.26 14.02
C GLU A 158 3.22 11.33 14.72
N THR A 159 2.70 11.92 15.80
CA THR A 159 3.43 12.90 16.60
C THR A 159 4.71 12.30 17.20
N ALA A 160 4.67 11.05 17.63
CA ALA A 160 5.85 10.38 18.20
C ALA A 160 6.93 10.00 17.15
N ARG A 161 6.61 10.05 15.85
CA ARG A 161 7.56 9.79 14.76
C ARG A 161 8.35 11.02 14.32
N THR A 162 7.87 12.22 14.67
CA THR A 162 8.49 13.51 14.32
C THR A 162 9.57 13.87 15.32
#